data_2890e2f2eadb2bf32b1457ef7e677104
#
_entry.id   2890e2f2eadb2bf32b1457ef7e677104
#
_cell.length_a   1.000
_cell.length_b   1.000
_cell.length_c   1.000
_cell.angle_alpha   90.00
_cell.angle_beta   90.00
_cell.angle_gamma   90.00
#
_symmetry.space_group_name_H-M   'P 1'
#
loop_
_entity.id
_entity.type
_entity.pdbx_description
1 polymer ?
#
loop_
_entity_poly.entity_id
_entity_poly.type
_entity_poly.pdbx_seq_one_letter_code
_entity_poly.pdbx_strand_id
1 'polypeptide(L)'
;KGDGQGRGNSGIFLMSRYELQVLDSYNNLTYSNGQAGSIYKQLPPLVNASRGPGEWQTYDVLFTAPQFYEDGSVKSQARITVFHNGVLVQNNAALWGGSQYIGLANYEKHGAKEPIMLQDHGNPVSYRNIWIRALCNQCPRFDEGTGFHERDGLMA
;
A
#
# COMPACT_ATOMS: atom_id res chain seq x y z
N LYS A 1 10.29 20.59 5.79
CA LYS A 1 9.76 21.96 5.64
C LYS A 1 8.46 21.87 4.86
N GLY A 2 7.50 22.73 5.12
CA GLY A 2 6.19 22.76 4.49
C GLY A 2 5.06 22.35 5.43
N ASP A 3 3.84 22.45 4.96
CA ASP A 3 2.62 22.11 5.67
C ASP A 3 1.67 21.30 4.79
N GLY A 4 0.75 20.58 5.43
CA GLY A 4 -0.27 19.78 4.75
C GLY A 4 0.34 18.80 3.75
N GLN A 5 -0.12 18.82 2.53
CA GLN A 5 0.37 17.96 1.43
C GLN A 5 1.73 18.40 0.87
N GLY A 6 2.26 19.55 1.27
CA GLY A 6 3.60 20.02 0.87
C GLY A 6 4.73 19.53 1.76
N ARG A 7 4.46 18.63 2.74
CA ARG A 7 5.44 18.17 3.71
C ARG A 7 5.72 16.68 3.60
N GLY A 8 6.87 16.32 2.98
CA GLY A 8 7.31 14.93 2.84
C GLY A 8 6.35 14.09 2.02
N ASN A 9 5.78 14.66 0.97
CA ASN A 9 4.80 14.00 0.12
C ASN A 9 5.46 13.06 -0.88
N SER A 10 4.92 11.88 -0.98
CA SER A 10 5.25 10.84 -1.93
C SER A 10 4.12 9.81 -1.96
N GLY A 11 4.25 8.76 -2.78
CA GLY A 11 3.28 7.67 -2.88
C GLY A 11 3.93 6.36 -3.25
N ILE A 12 3.39 5.27 -2.73
CA ILE A 12 3.69 3.91 -3.16
C ILE A 12 2.53 3.46 -4.04
N PHE A 13 2.76 3.38 -5.34
CA PHE A 13 1.73 2.96 -6.28
C PHE A 13 1.83 1.46 -6.54
N LEU A 14 0.90 0.71 -6.00
CA LEU A 14 0.75 -0.70 -6.31
C LEU A 14 0.16 -0.84 -7.72
N MET A 15 0.77 -1.68 -8.54
CA MET A 15 0.41 -1.84 -9.96
C MET A 15 0.41 -0.51 -10.73
N SER A 16 1.23 0.48 -10.32
CA SER A 16 1.30 1.83 -10.87
C SER A 16 -0.04 2.60 -10.88
N ARG A 17 -1.03 2.16 -10.10
CA ARG A 17 -2.42 2.68 -10.14
C ARG A 17 -3.00 2.96 -8.76
N TYR A 18 -2.71 2.13 -7.78
CA TYR A 18 -3.34 2.17 -6.46
C TYR A 18 -2.37 2.78 -5.46
N GLU A 19 -2.61 4.03 -5.12
CA GLU A 19 -1.70 4.81 -4.29
C GLU A 19 -1.93 4.59 -2.79
N LEU A 20 -0.90 4.11 -2.14
CA LEU A 20 -0.73 4.19 -0.69
C LEU A 20 0.06 5.46 -0.38
N GLN A 21 -0.57 6.41 0.32
CA GLN A 21 -0.01 7.71 0.62
C GLN A 21 1.18 7.63 1.55
N VAL A 22 2.25 8.32 1.17
CA VAL A 22 3.40 8.65 2.00
C VAL A 22 3.40 10.14 2.26
N LEU A 23 3.44 10.54 3.52
CA LEU A 23 3.40 11.93 3.95
C LEU A 23 4.07 12.07 5.31
N ASP A 24 4.69 13.20 5.61
CA ASP A 24 4.98 13.56 6.98
C ASP A 24 3.68 14.05 7.64
N SER A 25 2.96 13.11 8.25
CA SER A 25 1.69 13.35 8.94
C SER A 25 1.86 13.61 10.44
N TYR A 26 3.09 13.68 10.95
CA TYR A 26 3.35 13.96 12.36
C TYR A 26 3.00 15.41 12.68
N ASN A 27 1.99 15.63 13.55
CA ASN A 27 1.49 16.97 13.88
C ASN A 27 1.26 17.84 12.63
N ASN A 28 0.65 17.26 11.58
CA ASN A 28 0.44 17.90 10.29
C ASN A 28 -1.03 17.74 9.87
N LEU A 29 -1.73 18.85 9.78
CA LEU A 29 -3.13 18.88 9.41
C LEU A 29 -3.28 18.95 7.89
N THR A 30 -4.03 17.98 7.35
CA THR A 30 -4.47 17.96 5.97
C THR A 30 -5.78 17.14 5.88
N TYR A 31 -6.33 16.99 4.67
CA TYR A 31 -7.54 16.17 4.52
C TYR A 31 -7.29 14.70 4.90
N SER A 32 -8.29 14.07 5.50
CA SER A 32 -8.16 12.75 6.14
C SER A 32 -7.69 11.64 5.20
N ASN A 33 -8.19 11.63 3.97
CA ASN A 33 -7.83 10.64 2.95
C ASN A 33 -6.58 11.01 2.11
N GLY A 34 -5.77 11.94 2.60
CA GLY A 34 -4.44 12.28 2.11
C GLY A 34 -3.37 12.17 3.19
N GLN A 35 -3.69 11.66 4.37
CA GLN A 35 -2.72 11.38 5.43
C GLN A 35 -1.87 10.16 5.09
N ALA A 36 -0.70 10.02 5.73
CA ALA A 36 0.15 8.83 5.60
C ALA A 36 -0.64 7.55 5.90
N GLY A 37 -0.53 6.55 5.03
CA GLY A 37 -1.28 5.31 5.14
C GLY A 37 -2.71 5.35 4.58
N SER A 38 -3.15 6.48 4.02
CA SER A 38 -4.40 6.54 3.25
C SER A 38 -4.30 5.75 1.96
N ILE A 39 -5.41 5.22 1.49
CA ILE A 39 -5.60 4.97 0.06
C ILE A 39 -6.03 6.31 -0.53
N TYR A 40 -5.09 6.94 -1.26
CA TYR A 40 -5.17 8.34 -1.62
C TYR A 40 -6.51 8.74 -2.25
N LYS A 41 -7.15 9.78 -1.65
CA LYS A 41 -8.47 10.31 -2.03
C LYS A 41 -9.63 9.32 -1.92
N GLN A 42 -9.39 8.11 -1.40
CA GLN A 42 -10.43 7.10 -1.21
C GLN A 42 -10.70 6.87 0.29
N LEU A 43 -9.76 6.27 1.00
CA LEU A 43 -9.94 5.82 2.37
C LEU A 43 -8.89 6.44 3.29
N PRO A 44 -9.29 7.10 4.39
CA PRO A 44 -8.34 7.57 5.39
C PRO A 44 -7.70 6.38 6.14
N PRO A 45 -6.53 6.57 6.78
CA PRO A 45 -6.01 5.57 7.69
C PRO A 45 -6.90 5.48 8.94
N LEU A 46 -6.95 4.31 9.56
CA LEU A 46 -7.70 4.09 10.82
C LEU A 46 -7.16 4.96 11.97
N VAL A 47 -5.86 5.26 11.91
CA VAL A 47 -5.17 6.09 12.90
C VAL A 47 -3.91 6.68 12.26
N ASN A 48 -3.47 7.84 12.73
CA ASN A 48 -2.18 8.40 12.36
C ASN A 48 -1.07 7.71 13.17
N ALA A 49 -0.31 6.83 12.52
CA ALA A 49 0.79 6.08 13.12
C ALA A 49 2.17 6.69 12.77
N SER A 50 2.21 7.92 12.27
CA SER A 50 3.45 8.58 11.85
C SER A 50 4.36 8.88 13.03
N ARG A 51 5.66 8.59 12.85
CA ARG A 51 6.74 9.10 13.70
C ARG A 51 7.16 10.48 13.23
N GLY A 52 7.96 11.15 14.05
CA GLY A 52 8.46 12.50 13.75
C GLY A 52 9.28 12.57 12.45
N PRO A 53 9.39 13.79 11.87
CA PRO A 53 10.21 14.00 10.69
C PRO A 53 11.69 13.65 10.98
N GLY A 54 12.34 13.04 9.97
CA GLY A 54 13.72 12.53 10.10
C GLY A 54 13.82 11.12 10.66
N GLU A 55 12.73 10.55 11.15
CA GLU A 55 12.66 9.15 11.56
C GLU A 55 12.21 8.24 10.40
N TRP A 56 12.81 7.06 10.32
CA TRP A 56 12.35 6.05 9.36
C TRP A 56 10.97 5.53 9.72
N GLN A 57 10.11 5.51 8.71
CA GLN A 57 8.78 4.92 8.77
C GLN A 57 8.80 3.54 8.11
N THR A 58 7.97 2.62 8.57
CA THR A 58 7.81 1.30 7.93
C THR A 58 6.40 1.12 7.41
N TYR A 59 6.29 0.48 6.26
CA TYR A 59 5.02 0.05 5.70
C TYR A 59 5.08 -1.44 5.39
N ASP A 60 4.22 -2.23 6.03
CA ASP A 60 3.99 -3.62 5.69
C ASP A 60 2.64 -3.72 4.98
N VAL A 61 2.65 -4.21 3.74
CA VAL A 61 1.49 -4.13 2.85
C VAL A 61 1.14 -5.52 2.33
N LEU A 62 -0.11 -5.94 2.57
CA LEU A 62 -0.71 -7.08 1.92
C LEU A 62 -1.69 -6.58 0.87
N PHE A 63 -1.44 -6.90 -0.38
CA PHE A 63 -2.26 -6.41 -1.50
C PHE A 63 -2.78 -7.57 -2.33
N THR A 64 -4.08 -7.55 -2.60
CA THR A 64 -4.74 -8.43 -3.55
C THR A 64 -5.16 -7.60 -4.76
N ALA A 65 -4.63 -7.95 -5.93
CA ALA A 65 -4.96 -7.27 -7.18
C ALA A 65 -6.43 -7.46 -7.56
N PRO A 66 -7.05 -6.51 -8.26
CA PRO A 66 -8.39 -6.68 -8.79
C PRO A 66 -8.40 -7.75 -9.88
N GLN A 67 -9.57 -8.32 -10.11
CA GLN A 67 -9.82 -9.19 -11.25
C GLN A 67 -10.87 -8.58 -12.16
N PHE A 68 -10.75 -8.81 -13.45
CA PHE A 68 -11.66 -8.28 -14.46
C PHE A 68 -12.26 -9.43 -15.28
N TYR A 69 -13.46 -9.23 -15.77
CA TYR A 69 -14.04 -10.03 -16.83
C TYR A 69 -13.44 -9.66 -18.18
N GLU A 70 -13.75 -10.42 -19.22
CA GLU A 70 -13.23 -10.15 -20.56
C GLU A 70 -13.73 -8.81 -21.11
N ASP A 71 -14.95 -8.42 -20.78
CA ASP A 71 -15.57 -7.14 -21.16
C ASP A 71 -14.99 -5.93 -20.41
N GLY A 72 -14.07 -6.14 -19.48
CA GLY A 72 -13.44 -5.09 -18.67
C GLY A 72 -14.17 -4.72 -17.40
N SER A 73 -15.33 -5.29 -17.13
CA SER A 73 -16.02 -5.09 -15.87
C SER A 73 -15.27 -5.76 -14.69
N VAL A 74 -15.43 -5.21 -13.50
CA VAL A 74 -14.74 -5.69 -12.30
C VAL A 74 -15.37 -7.00 -11.83
N LYS A 75 -14.57 -8.06 -11.78
CA LYS A 75 -14.94 -9.34 -11.18
C LYS A 75 -14.72 -9.34 -9.67
N SER A 76 -13.60 -8.78 -9.22
CA SER A 76 -13.30 -8.55 -7.81
C SER A 76 -12.49 -7.27 -7.64
N GLN A 77 -12.81 -6.50 -6.62
CA GLN A 77 -12.08 -5.28 -6.28
C GLN A 77 -10.69 -5.62 -5.72
N ALA A 78 -9.75 -4.70 -5.90
CA ALA A 78 -8.49 -4.73 -5.17
C ALA A 78 -8.75 -4.61 -3.66
N ARG A 79 -7.92 -5.30 -2.88
CA ARG A 79 -7.97 -5.22 -1.41
C ARG A 79 -6.60 -5.00 -0.83
N ILE A 80 -6.56 -4.24 0.28
CA ILE A 80 -5.31 -3.89 0.92
C ILE A 80 -5.43 -3.98 2.45
N THR A 81 -4.39 -4.50 3.06
CA THR A 81 -4.14 -4.38 4.50
C THR A 81 -2.79 -3.71 4.67
N VAL A 82 -2.71 -2.70 5.50
CA VAL A 82 -1.49 -1.91 5.72
C VAL A 82 -1.21 -1.78 7.20
N PHE A 83 0.02 -2.07 7.58
CA PHE A 83 0.58 -1.66 8.86
C PHE A 83 1.58 -0.53 8.60
N HIS A 84 1.41 0.57 9.32
CA HIS A 84 2.33 1.70 9.33
C HIS A 84 3.01 1.73 10.70
N ASN A 85 4.32 1.59 10.73
CA ASN A 85 5.09 1.49 11.99
C ASN A 85 4.58 0.38 12.94
N GLY A 86 4.11 -0.73 12.39
CA GLY A 86 3.55 -1.86 13.14
C GLY A 86 2.10 -1.66 13.58
N VAL A 87 1.47 -0.52 13.28
CA VAL A 87 0.07 -0.22 13.62
C VAL A 87 -0.81 -0.45 12.40
N LEU A 88 -1.90 -1.19 12.57
CA LEU A 88 -2.88 -1.44 11.50
C LEU A 88 -3.59 -0.14 11.11
N VAL A 89 -3.38 0.32 9.89
CA VAL A 89 -3.98 1.55 9.36
C VAL A 89 -4.98 1.30 8.24
N GLN A 90 -4.91 0.14 7.56
CA GLN A 90 -5.93 -0.32 6.62
C GLN A 90 -6.20 -1.80 6.89
N ASN A 91 -7.46 -2.20 7.05
CA ASN A 91 -7.84 -3.57 7.37
C ASN A 91 -8.69 -4.17 6.24
N ASN A 92 -8.06 -4.97 5.37
CA ASN A 92 -8.72 -5.63 4.24
C ASN A 92 -9.65 -4.68 3.46
N ALA A 93 -9.21 -3.43 3.31
CA ALA A 93 -9.99 -2.38 2.69
C ALA A 93 -10.19 -2.66 1.20
N ALA A 94 -11.43 -2.54 0.72
CA ALA A 94 -11.74 -2.64 -0.70
C ALA A 94 -11.49 -1.28 -1.36
N LEU A 95 -10.67 -1.25 -2.40
CA LEU A 95 -10.38 -0.06 -3.16
C LEU A 95 -11.51 0.22 -4.16
N TRP A 96 -11.77 1.50 -4.41
CA TRP A 96 -12.81 1.92 -5.35
C TRP A 96 -12.31 1.97 -6.79
N GLY A 97 -11.01 1.84 -7.02
CA GLY A 97 -10.34 1.90 -8.31
C GLY A 97 -8.95 2.51 -8.22
N GLY A 98 -8.36 2.83 -9.35
CA GLY A 98 -7.10 3.56 -9.45
C GLY A 98 -7.20 4.94 -8.79
N SER A 99 -6.12 5.37 -8.13
CA SER A 99 -6.08 6.67 -7.47
C SER A 99 -6.17 7.81 -8.47
N GLN A 100 -6.99 8.81 -8.16
CA GLN A 100 -7.19 10.01 -8.98
C GLN A 100 -6.97 11.25 -8.11
N TYR A 101 -6.24 12.23 -8.64
CA TYR A 101 -6.12 13.54 -7.99
C TYR A 101 -7.42 14.33 -8.11
N ILE A 102 -8.03 14.31 -9.30
CA ILE A 102 -9.31 14.96 -9.61
C ILE A 102 -10.29 13.89 -10.09
N GLY A 103 -11.50 13.92 -9.58
CA GLY A 103 -12.55 12.96 -9.90
C GLY A 103 -12.67 11.82 -8.90
N LEU A 104 -13.47 10.84 -9.24
CA LEU A 104 -13.69 9.64 -8.44
C LEU A 104 -12.77 8.52 -8.93
N ALA A 105 -12.29 7.72 -7.98
CA ALA A 105 -11.58 6.50 -8.30
C ALA A 105 -12.45 5.58 -9.16
N ASN A 106 -11.86 4.99 -10.18
CA ASN A 106 -12.54 4.06 -11.08
C ASN A 106 -11.60 2.92 -11.46
N TYR A 107 -12.19 1.79 -11.85
CA TYR A 107 -11.44 0.67 -12.38
C TYR A 107 -11.35 0.76 -13.90
N GLU A 108 -10.14 0.61 -14.40
CA GLU A 108 -9.85 0.36 -15.80
C GLU A 108 -9.17 -1.00 -15.89
N LYS A 109 -9.59 -1.85 -16.82
CA LYS A 109 -8.97 -3.16 -17.03
C LYS A 109 -7.48 -3.02 -17.32
N HIS A 110 -6.69 -3.79 -16.59
CA HIS A 110 -5.23 -3.83 -16.74
C HIS A 110 -4.69 -5.26 -16.57
N GLY A 111 -3.40 -5.43 -16.75
CA GLY A 111 -2.74 -6.72 -16.59
C GLY A 111 -2.81 -7.24 -15.15
N ALA A 112 -2.71 -8.56 -15.01
CA ALA A 112 -2.67 -9.22 -13.69
C ALA A 112 -1.38 -8.93 -12.92
N LYS A 113 -0.34 -8.47 -13.61
CA LYS A 113 0.97 -8.09 -13.04
C LYS A 113 1.38 -6.75 -13.65
N GLU A 114 1.59 -5.78 -12.80
CA GLU A 114 2.05 -4.45 -13.15
C GLU A 114 3.10 -3.99 -12.13
N PRO A 115 3.98 -3.05 -12.46
CA PRO A 115 5.06 -2.64 -11.58
C PRO A 115 4.55 -1.89 -10.33
N ILE A 116 5.40 -1.89 -9.30
CA ILE A 116 5.30 -0.93 -8.20
C ILE A 116 6.04 0.32 -8.64
N MET A 117 5.46 1.49 -8.36
CA MET A 117 6.07 2.79 -8.63
C MET A 117 6.17 3.58 -7.33
N LEU A 118 7.29 4.24 -7.13
CA LEU A 118 7.48 5.23 -6.07
C LEU A 118 7.39 6.62 -6.69
N GLN A 119 6.57 7.47 -6.09
CA GLN A 119 6.33 8.81 -6.61
C GLN A 119 7.46 9.77 -6.18
N ASP A 120 8.01 10.51 -7.10
CA ASP A 120 8.71 11.76 -6.82
C ASP A 120 7.70 12.91 -6.88
N HIS A 121 7.44 13.52 -5.74
CA HIS A 121 6.53 14.66 -5.60
C HIS A 121 7.30 15.98 -5.39
N GLY A 122 8.62 15.98 -5.63
CA GLY A 122 9.49 17.14 -5.39
C GLY A 122 9.78 17.39 -3.90
N ASN A 123 9.43 16.47 -3.02
CA ASN A 123 9.74 16.51 -1.59
C ASN A 123 10.89 15.54 -1.27
N PRO A 124 11.76 15.86 -0.30
CA PRO A 124 12.91 15.03 0.05
C PRO A 124 12.48 13.79 0.84
N VAL A 125 11.93 12.80 0.13
CA VAL A 125 11.56 11.49 0.66
C VAL A 125 12.59 10.47 0.20
N SER A 126 13.05 9.62 1.12
CA SER A 126 14.00 8.55 0.83
C SER A 126 13.37 7.20 1.11
N TYR A 127 13.70 6.20 0.30
CA TYR A 127 13.24 4.82 0.45
C TYR A 127 14.42 3.88 0.66
N ARG A 128 14.23 2.83 1.46
CA ARG A 128 15.21 1.77 1.66
C ARG A 128 14.52 0.46 2.04
N ASN A 129 15.27 -0.66 1.96
CA ASN A 129 14.82 -1.98 2.40
C ASN A 129 13.48 -2.39 1.76
N ILE A 130 13.37 -2.18 0.44
CA ILE A 130 12.17 -2.53 -0.32
C ILE A 130 12.28 -3.98 -0.75
N TRP A 131 11.31 -4.78 -0.38
CA TRP A 131 11.19 -6.16 -0.84
C TRP A 131 9.73 -6.53 -1.11
N ILE A 132 9.52 -7.49 -1.97
CA ILE A 132 8.21 -8.00 -2.37
C ILE A 132 8.25 -9.51 -2.48
N ARG A 133 7.17 -10.15 -2.07
CA ARG A 133 6.97 -11.58 -2.32
C ARG A 133 5.54 -11.86 -2.75
N ALA A 134 5.35 -12.87 -3.57
CA ALA A 134 4.02 -13.39 -3.83
C ALA A 134 3.47 -14.06 -2.57
N LEU A 135 2.21 -13.73 -2.23
CA LEU A 135 1.48 -14.45 -1.18
C LEU A 135 0.81 -15.66 -1.82
N CYS A 136 1.05 -16.83 -1.26
CA CYS A 136 0.37 -18.04 -1.68
C CYS A 136 -1.07 -18.04 -1.12
N ASN A 137 -2.09 -18.00 -1.98
CA ASN A 137 -3.49 -18.09 -1.56
C ASN A 137 -3.90 -19.50 -1.14
N GLN A 138 -3.06 -20.47 -1.39
CA GLN A 138 -3.23 -21.87 -0.96
C GLN A 138 -1.86 -22.35 -0.50
N CYS A 139 -1.55 -22.20 0.77
CA CYS A 139 -0.48 -23.01 1.35
C CYS A 139 -0.89 -24.48 1.14
N PRO A 140 0.01 -25.36 0.68
CA PRO A 140 -0.28 -26.78 0.71
C PRO A 140 -0.76 -27.13 2.11
N ARG A 141 -1.88 -27.83 2.22
CA ARG A 141 -2.33 -28.35 3.53
C ARG A 141 -1.14 -29.10 4.10
N PHE A 142 -0.84 -28.86 5.35
CA PHE A 142 0.11 -29.69 6.06
C PHE A 142 -0.46 -31.11 5.99
N ASP A 143 0.11 -31.95 5.13
CA ASP A 143 -0.07 -33.37 5.27
C ASP A 143 0.60 -33.76 6.59
N GLU A 144 -0.18 -34.30 7.50
CA GLU A 144 0.27 -34.74 8.84
C GLU A 144 1.37 -35.83 8.80
N GLY A 145 2.11 -35.94 7.70
CA GLY A 145 3.11 -36.96 7.47
C GLY A 145 4.49 -36.49 7.01
N THR A 146 4.69 -35.23 6.69
CA THR A 146 6.01 -34.76 6.26
C THR A 146 6.54 -33.73 7.26
N GLY A 147 7.53 -34.18 8.05
CA GLY A 147 8.24 -33.33 8.98
C GLY A 147 8.76 -32.04 8.35
N PHE A 148 8.78 -30.98 9.16
CA PHE A 148 9.40 -29.70 8.84
C PHE A 148 10.82 -29.94 8.35
N HIS A 149 11.06 -29.80 7.06
CA HIS A 149 12.40 -29.56 6.55
C HIS A 149 12.62 -28.05 6.55
N GLU A 150 13.35 -27.59 7.55
CA GLU A 150 14.00 -26.30 7.52
C GLU A 150 14.85 -26.23 6.24
N ARG A 151 14.44 -25.41 5.29
CA ARG A 151 15.33 -24.99 4.19
C ARG A 151 15.74 -23.56 4.42
N ASP A 152 16.98 -23.52 4.86
CA ASP A 152 17.97 -22.48 4.60
C ASP A 152 17.64 -21.03 4.89
N GLY A 153 18.22 -20.59 6.01
CA GLY A 153 19.09 -19.44 6.06
C GLY A 153 18.46 -18.09 5.71
N LEU A 154 17.66 -17.51 6.61
CA LEU A 154 17.65 -16.05 6.68
C LEU A 154 18.63 -15.67 7.80
N MET A 155 19.83 -15.28 7.39
CA MET A 155 20.66 -14.44 8.26
C MET A 155 20.09 -13.02 8.25
N ALA A 156 20.07 -12.45 9.43
CA ALA A 156 19.67 -11.10 9.79
C ALA A 156 20.37 -9.98 8.98
#